data_70146238e9cd89337e21c3af0f11eeb5
#
_entry.id   70146238e9cd89337e21c3af0f11eeb5
#
_cell.length_a   1.000
_cell.length_b   1.000
_cell.length_c   1.000
_cell.angle_alpha   90.00
_cell.angle_beta   90.00
_cell.angle_gamma   90.00
#
_symmetry.space_group_name_H-M   'P 1'
#
loop_
_entity.id
_entity.type
_entity.pdbx_description
1 polymer ?
#
loop_
_entity_poly.entity_id
_entity_poly.type
_entity_poly.pdbx_seq_one_letter_code
_entity_poly.pdbx_strand_id
1 'polypeptide(L)'
;MTEERRQKLLQSSQGPGAEPFSQYNHMKVTAVDDGTATVELELQPDSLNCWGTPHGGVLFTMADVAAGMALLTLRQEVTFTVSSSIEYLSAAAGTGKLTAVGTVEKTGGHMGFSRTDIRDE
;
A
#
# COMPACT_ATOMS: atom_id res chain seq x y z
N MET A 1 -9.07 -16.66 3.19
CA MET A 1 -9.01 -16.33 1.75
C MET A 1 -8.59 -17.56 0.95
N THR A 2 -9.22 -17.80 -0.18
CA THR A 2 -8.81 -18.90 -1.05
C THR A 2 -7.54 -18.51 -1.81
N GLU A 3 -6.77 -19.51 -2.20
CA GLU A 3 -5.56 -19.28 -2.99
C GLU A 3 -5.91 -18.66 -4.36
N GLU A 4 -7.03 -19.08 -4.95
CA GLU A 4 -7.50 -18.51 -6.20
C GLU A 4 -7.75 -17.00 -6.08
N ARG A 5 -8.45 -16.57 -5.02
CA ARG A 5 -8.71 -15.15 -4.81
C ARG A 5 -7.42 -14.38 -4.53
N ARG A 6 -6.50 -14.97 -3.76
CA ARG A 6 -5.19 -14.36 -3.47
C ARG A 6 -4.44 -14.09 -4.76
N GLN A 7 -4.33 -15.08 -5.62
CA GLN A 7 -3.64 -14.93 -6.90
C GLN A 7 -4.31 -13.89 -7.78
N LYS A 8 -5.63 -13.87 -7.79
CA LYS A 8 -6.38 -12.90 -8.59
C LYS A 8 -6.12 -11.46 -8.12
N LEU A 9 -6.10 -11.23 -6.81
CA LEU A 9 -5.81 -9.92 -6.24
C LEU A 9 -4.36 -9.49 -6.55
N LEU A 10 -3.40 -10.40 -6.40
CA LEU A 10 -2.01 -10.10 -6.71
C LEU A 10 -1.83 -9.79 -8.19
N GLN A 11 -2.45 -10.54 -9.08
CA GLN A 11 -2.36 -10.32 -10.52
C GLN A 11 -2.99 -8.99 -10.94
N SER A 12 -4.12 -8.62 -10.33
CA SER A 12 -4.79 -7.36 -10.65
C SER A 12 -4.01 -6.15 -10.18
N SER A 13 -3.10 -6.33 -9.24
CA SER A 13 -2.28 -5.23 -8.70
C SER A 13 -0.91 -5.12 -9.37
N GLN A 14 -0.59 -6.03 -10.29
CA GLN A 14 0.69 -6.07 -10.98
C GLN A 14 0.48 -6.24 -12.49
N GLY A 15 1.38 -5.70 -13.29
CA GLY A 15 1.34 -5.85 -14.72
C GLY A 15 0.29 -4.98 -15.42
N PRO A 16 -0.05 -5.31 -16.67
CA PRO A 16 -1.03 -4.52 -17.44
C PRO A 16 -2.38 -4.49 -16.75
N GLY A 17 -2.96 -3.32 -16.61
CA GLY A 17 -4.25 -3.15 -15.94
C GLY A 17 -4.17 -2.89 -14.45
N ALA A 18 -2.96 -2.95 -13.87
CA ALA A 18 -2.78 -2.54 -12.47
C ALA A 18 -2.92 -1.02 -12.34
N GLU A 19 -3.09 -0.56 -11.10
CA GLU A 19 -3.29 0.86 -10.82
C GLU A 19 -2.15 1.70 -11.41
N PRO A 20 -2.46 2.63 -12.33
CA PRO A 20 -1.41 3.39 -13.03
C PRO A 20 -0.51 4.19 -12.09
N PHE A 21 -1.09 4.82 -11.07
CA PHE A 21 -0.33 5.66 -10.15
C PHE A 21 0.64 4.85 -9.31
N SER A 22 0.24 3.67 -8.86
CA SER A 22 1.12 2.77 -8.13
C SER A 22 2.27 2.29 -9.01
N GLN A 23 1.98 1.95 -10.26
CA GLN A 23 3.02 1.56 -11.22
C GLN A 23 3.99 2.69 -11.50
N TYR A 24 3.48 3.91 -11.72
CA TYR A 24 4.31 5.09 -11.94
C TYR A 24 5.27 5.32 -10.78
N ASN A 25 4.81 5.03 -9.56
CA ASN A 25 5.61 5.21 -8.35
C ASN A 25 6.37 3.94 -7.92
N HIS A 26 6.48 2.95 -8.79
CA HIS A 26 7.27 1.71 -8.58
C HIS A 26 6.76 0.84 -7.42
N MET A 27 5.50 0.95 -7.08
CA MET A 27 4.89 0.19 -5.98
C MET A 27 4.33 -1.13 -6.47
N LYS A 28 4.48 -2.18 -5.66
CA LYS A 28 3.93 -3.50 -5.94
C LYS A 28 3.24 -4.05 -4.70
N VAL A 29 2.06 -4.61 -4.89
CA VAL A 29 1.42 -5.41 -3.86
C VAL A 29 2.06 -6.78 -3.92
N THR A 30 2.77 -7.17 -2.89
CA THR A 30 3.56 -8.41 -2.88
C THR A 30 2.92 -9.52 -2.07
N ALA A 31 2.00 -9.20 -1.17
CA ALA A 31 1.29 -10.20 -0.38
C ALA A 31 -0.08 -9.69 0.02
N VAL A 32 -1.05 -10.59 0.06
CA VAL A 32 -2.39 -10.30 0.58
C VAL A 32 -2.88 -11.50 1.39
N ASP A 33 -3.63 -11.20 2.44
CA ASP A 33 -4.35 -12.20 3.21
C ASP A 33 -5.59 -11.53 3.78
N ASP A 34 -6.42 -12.29 4.49
CA ASP A 34 -7.66 -11.74 5.04
C ASP A 34 -7.35 -10.56 5.97
N GLY A 35 -7.75 -9.37 5.56
CA GLY A 35 -7.57 -8.15 6.32
C GLY A 35 -6.18 -7.55 6.29
N THR A 36 -5.26 -8.07 5.48
CA THR A 36 -3.90 -7.54 5.39
C THR A 36 -3.41 -7.45 3.95
N ALA A 37 -2.52 -6.49 3.69
CA ALA A 37 -1.85 -6.38 2.40
C ALA A 37 -0.47 -5.78 2.60
N THR A 38 0.49 -6.25 1.81
CA THR A 38 1.86 -5.74 1.83
C THR A 38 2.16 -5.07 0.49
N VAL A 39 2.69 -3.86 0.56
CA VAL A 39 3.16 -3.09 -0.60
C VAL A 39 4.64 -2.87 -0.44
N GLU A 40 5.41 -3.13 -1.48
CA GLU A 40 6.85 -2.90 -1.50
C GLU A 40 7.21 -1.89 -2.58
N LEU A 41 8.28 -1.16 -2.33
CA LEU A 41 8.82 -0.16 -3.26
C LEU A 41 10.33 -0.18 -3.18
N GLU A 42 10.97 -0.48 -4.32
CA GLU A 42 12.41 -0.26 -4.48
C GLU A 42 12.62 1.22 -4.78
N LEU A 43 13.30 1.92 -3.89
CA LEU A 43 13.49 3.36 -4.02
C LEU A 43 14.26 3.71 -5.28
N GLN A 44 13.73 4.66 -6.02
CA GLN A 44 14.31 5.20 -7.25
C GLN A 44 14.66 6.67 -7.03
N PRO A 45 15.51 7.28 -7.86
CA PRO A 45 15.80 8.71 -7.73
C PRO A 45 14.55 9.58 -7.71
N ASP A 46 13.51 9.20 -8.48
CA ASP A 46 12.25 9.95 -8.53
C ASP A 46 11.31 9.69 -7.35
N SER A 47 11.71 8.83 -6.41
CA SER A 47 10.98 8.61 -5.16
C SER A 47 11.40 9.60 -4.07
N LEU A 48 12.44 10.37 -4.29
CA LEU A 48 13.10 11.15 -3.23
C LEU A 48 12.64 12.60 -3.20
N ASN A 49 12.76 13.18 -2.01
CA ASN A 49 12.59 14.63 -1.84
C ASN A 49 13.92 15.35 -2.08
N CYS A 50 13.94 16.68 -1.89
CA CYS A 50 15.15 17.48 -2.12
C CYS A 50 16.28 17.18 -1.13
N TRP A 51 16.00 16.44 -0.06
CA TRP A 51 17.00 16.05 0.94
C TRP A 51 17.60 14.66 0.68
N GLY A 52 17.16 13.99 -0.38
CA GLY A 52 17.64 12.64 -0.69
C GLY A 52 17.01 11.53 0.13
N THR A 53 15.90 11.79 0.80
CA THR A 53 15.15 10.77 1.53
C THR A 53 13.80 10.54 0.84
N PRO A 54 13.10 9.41 1.12
CA PRO A 54 11.82 9.16 0.49
C PRO A 54 10.85 10.32 0.70
N HIS A 55 10.23 10.77 -0.38
CA HIS A 55 9.27 11.86 -0.31
C HIS A 55 8.05 11.44 0.53
N GLY A 56 7.56 12.35 1.36
CA GLY A 56 6.39 12.07 2.20
C GLY A 56 5.15 11.67 1.40
N GLY A 57 5.00 12.21 0.19
CA GLY A 57 3.92 11.82 -0.70
C GLY A 57 4.00 10.37 -1.16
N VAL A 58 5.22 9.85 -1.36
CA VAL A 58 5.43 8.45 -1.71
C VAL A 58 4.99 7.55 -0.54
N LEU A 59 5.38 7.92 0.67
CA LEU A 59 4.99 7.17 1.87
C LEU A 59 3.47 7.18 2.06
N PHE A 60 2.85 8.34 1.86
CA PHE A 60 1.39 8.45 1.98
C PHE A 60 0.68 7.57 0.95
N THR A 61 1.17 7.57 -0.28
CA THR A 61 0.60 6.74 -1.35
C THR A 61 0.72 5.25 -1.01
N MET A 62 1.89 4.81 -0.53
CA MET A 62 2.08 3.42 -0.11
C MET A 62 1.08 3.03 0.99
N ALA A 63 0.91 3.92 1.97
CA ALA A 63 -0.01 3.68 3.08
C ALA A 63 -1.45 3.53 2.58
N ASP A 64 -1.86 4.40 1.67
CA ASP A 64 -3.22 4.36 1.11
C ASP A 64 -3.45 3.09 0.29
N VAL A 65 -2.49 2.73 -0.55
CA VAL A 65 -2.59 1.51 -1.37
C VAL A 65 -2.68 0.27 -0.48
N ALA A 66 -1.83 0.17 0.53
CA ALA A 66 -1.82 -0.98 1.44
C ALA A 66 -3.13 -1.06 2.24
N ALA A 67 -3.61 0.07 2.75
CA ALA A 67 -4.86 0.13 3.52
C ALA A 67 -6.06 -0.26 2.66
N GLY A 68 -6.13 0.28 1.44
CA GLY A 68 -7.21 -0.02 0.51
C GLY A 68 -7.22 -1.47 0.07
N MET A 69 -6.05 -2.02 -0.24
CA MET A 69 -5.94 -3.41 -0.64
C MET A 69 -6.29 -4.35 0.51
N ALA A 70 -5.87 -4.03 1.74
CA ALA A 70 -6.24 -4.81 2.92
C ALA A 70 -7.76 -4.89 3.08
N LEU A 71 -8.44 -3.75 2.91
CA LEU A 71 -9.89 -3.73 2.98
C LEU A 71 -10.53 -4.53 1.84
N LEU A 72 -9.97 -4.44 0.64
CA LEU A 72 -10.48 -5.17 -0.52
C LEU A 72 -10.44 -6.70 -0.31
N THR A 73 -9.50 -7.20 0.49
CA THR A 73 -9.45 -8.64 0.78
C THR A 73 -10.70 -9.13 1.51
N LEU A 74 -11.40 -8.23 2.21
CA LEU A 74 -12.59 -8.55 2.99
C LEU A 74 -13.88 -8.14 2.29
N ARG A 75 -13.79 -7.42 1.16
CA ARG A 75 -14.95 -6.89 0.46
C ARG A 75 -14.83 -7.21 -1.04
N GLN A 76 -15.97 -7.15 -1.71
CA GLN A 76 -16.01 -7.34 -3.17
C GLN A 76 -16.31 -6.06 -3.91
N GLU A 77 -16.89 -5.08 -3.23
CA GLU A 77 -17.24 -3.80 -3.83
C GLU A 77 -16.05 -2.82 -3.78
N VAL A 78 -16.07 -1.89 -4.72
CA VAL A 78 -15.09 -0.81 -4.80
C VAL A 78 -15.21 0.08 -3.56
N THR A 79 -14.08 0.49 -3.02
CA THR A 79 -14.01 1.40 -1.88
C THR A 79 -13.17 2.62 -2.23
N PHE A 80 -13.46 3.73 -1.56
CA PHE A 80 -12.73 4.98 -1.74
C PHE A 80 -12.30 5.49 -0.37
N THR A 81 -11.12 6.07 -0.30
CA THR A 81 -10.61 6.68 0.92
C THR A 81 -11.41 7.93 1.23
N VAL A 82 -11.98 7.99 2.43
CA VAL A 82 -12.72 9.15 2.92
C VAL A 82 -11.79 10.08 3.66
N SER A 83 -10.93 9.53 4.50
CA SER A 83 -10.06 10.30 5.37
C SER A 83 -8.85 9.45 5.73
N SER A 84 -7.72 10.11 5.89
CA SER A 84 -6.48 9.44 6.25
C SER A 84 -5.56 10.42 6.96
N SER A 85 -4.76 9.92 7.90
CA SER A 85 -3.71 10.71 8.54
C SER A 85 -2.43 9.88 8.59
N ILE A 86 -1.30 10.55 8.59
CA ILE A 86 0.00 9.87 8.62
C ILE A 86 0.92 10.55 9.62
N GLU A 87 1.73 9.78 10.29
CA GLU A 87 2.77 10.26 11.19
C GLU A 87 4.13 9.81 10.64
N TYR A 88 5.00 10.77 10.37
CA TYR A 88 6.35 10.52 9.89
C TYR A 88 7.29 10.46 11.10
N LEU A 89 7.57 9.26 11.55
CA LEU A 89 8.28 9.04 12.82
C LEU A 89 9.80 9.20 12.69
N SER A 90 10.35 8.82 11.55
CA SER A 90 11.79 8.97 11.29
C SER A 90 12.04 8.95 9.80
N ALA A 91 13.17 9.53 9.38
CA ALA A 91 13.57 9.52 7.98
C ALA A 91 14.19 8.18 7.62
N ALA A 92 13.83 7.66 6.46
CA ALA A 92 14.45 6.46 5.90
C ALA A 92 15.64 6.85 5.02
N ALA A 93 16.51 5.89 4.73
CA ALA A 93 17.59 6.10 3.76
C ALA A 93 16.99 6.27 2.35
N GLY A 94 17.72 6.99 1.47
CA GLY A 94 17.29 7.24 0.10
C GLY A 94 17.54 6.06 -0.85
N THR A 95 17.92 4.90 -0.34
CA THR A 95 18.18 3.69 -1.13
C THR A 95 17.55 2.50 -0.45
N GLY A 96 17.42 1.41 -1.20
CA GLY A 96 16.88 0.16 -0.66
C GLY A 96 15.38 0.04 -0.88
N LYS A 97 14.75 -0.72 -0.01
CA LYS A 97 13.34 -1.07 -0.17
C LYS A 97 12.52 -0.57 1.02
N LEU A 98 11.34 -0.03 0.72
CA LEU A 98 10.33 0.27 1.73
C LEU A 98 9.26 -0.80 1.68
N THR A 99 8.72 -1.14 2.84
CA THR A 99 7.63 -2.12 2.97
C THR A 99 6.51 -1.52 3.80
N ALA A 100 5.31 -1.49 3.23
CA ALA A 100 4.10 -1.03 3.91
C ALA A 100 3.18 -2.23 4.14
N VAL A 101 2.75 -2.41 5.39
CA VAL A 101 1.79 -3.46 5.74
C VAL A 101 0.52 -2.81 6.24
N GLY A 102 -0.55 -2.97 5.47
CA GLY A 102 -1.88 -2.49 5.84
C GLY A 102 -2.66 -3.59 6.55
N THR A 103 -3.37 -3.22 7.59
CA THR A 103 -4.19 -4.14 8.38
C THR A 103 -5.55 -3.50 8.64
N VAL A 104 -6.61 -4.23 8.34
CA VAL A 104 -7.96 -3.76 8.67
C VAL A 104 -8.18 -3.93 10.16
N GLU A 105 -8.52 -2.83 10.83
CA GLU A 105 -8.81 -2.85 12.27
C GLU A 105 -10.30 -3.05 12.53
N LYS A 106 -11.15 -2.52 11.64
CA LYS A 106 -12.61 -2.63 11.79
C LYS A 106 -13.26 -2.46 10.43
N THR A 107 -14.29 -3.24 10.16
CA THR A 107 -15.13 -3.06 8.97
C THR A 107 -16.59 -3.18 9.37
N GLY A 108 -17.40 -2.29 8.79
CA GLY A 108 -18.86 -2.28 8.98
C GLY A 108 -19.57 -2.29 7.64
N GLY A 109 -20.86 -1.97 7.64
CA GLY A 109 -21.68 -2.02 6.42
C GLY A 109 -21.22 -1.01 5.37
N HIS A 110 -20.82 0.18 5.77
CA HIS A 110 -20.49 1.28 4.86
C HIS A 110 -19.07 1.83 5.03
N MET A 111 -18.37 1.46 6.10
CA MET A 111 -17.05 2.00 6.41
C MET A 111 -16.10 0.90 6.81
N GLY A 112 -14.83 1.08 6.44
CA GLY A 112 -13.74 0.26 6.94
C GLY A 112 -12.63 1.15 7.48
N PHE A 113 -11.90 0.65 8.46
CA PHE A 113 -10.80 1.36 9.11
C PHE A 113 -9.56 0.49 9.05
N SER A 114 -8.51 1.03 8.47
CA SER A 114 -7.24 0.31 8.31
C SER A 114 -6.10 1.12 8.91
N ARG A 115 -5.07 0.42 9.33
CA ARG A 115 -3.81 1.00 9.76
C ARG A 115 -2.69 0.46 8.88
N THR A 116 -1.73 1.31 8.54
CA THR A 116 -0.56 0.90 7.77
C THR A 116 0.70 1.27 8.52
N ASP A 117 1.62 0.34 8.65
CA ASP A 117 2.97 0.60 9.14
C ASP A 117 3.94 0.50 7.96
N ILE A 118 4.82 1.49 7.82
CA ILE A 118 5.84 1.53 6.77
C ILE A 118 7.21 1.45 7.42
N ARG A 119 8.05 0.57 6.87
CA ARG A 119 9.41 0.35 7.40
C ARG A 119 10.41 0.33 6.26
N ASP A 120 11.64 0.75 6.54
CA ASP A 120 12.76 0.54 5.64
C ASP A 120 13.49 -0.77 6.00
N GLU A 121 14.52 -1.07 5.26
CA GLU A 121 15.38 -2.23 5.53
C GLU A 121 16.28 -2.01 6.73
#